data_b50575deb83765e66c54c8adc8e15a17
#
_entry.id   b50575deb83765e66c54c8adc8e15a17
#
_cell.length_a   1.000
_cell.length_b   1.000
_cell.length_c   1.000
_cell.angle_alpha   90.00
_cell.angle_beta   90.00
_cell.angle_gamma   90.00
#
_symmetry.space_group_name_H-M   'P 1'
#
loop_
_entity.id
_entity.type
_entity.pdbx_description
1 polymer ?
#
loop_
_entity_poly.entity_id
_entity_poly.type
_entity_poly.pdbx_seq_one_letter_code
_entity_poly.pdbx_strand_id
1 'polypeptide(L)'
;MATKKHGEACHSEQSEETWFAVRQSHIHAHASQIKSKDRVSQRGEVFTAEREVNAMLDLVANECLRPDSRFLEPACGDGNFLAAILRRKLSELRRKYKKSPRDYEKLSIVAIGSLYGVDIMNDNVEECRKRLFNIWNEEYTAHCKADSFDETREAAQFIISRNIINGNALTLMCVDAEGNDTTAPIVFSEWTLIGSTQMQRSDYTMADLLLHNDTSKKDGMGNLFALTEEQKEEGGIFLRRYITHYKRVQDYEGHRDEL
;
A
#
# COMPACT_ATOMS: atom_id res chain seq x y z
N MET A 1 -27.66 -24.00 65.04
CA MET A 1 -27.52 -24.94 63.90
C MET A 1 -27.01 -24.17 62.68
N ALA A 2 -25.78 -24.44 62.35
CA ALA A 2 -25.06 -23.77 61.27
C ALA A 2 -25.17 -24.58 59.99
N THR A 3 -25.43 -23.96 58.85
CA THR A 3 -25.14 -24.57 57.56
C THR A 3 -24.40 -23.53 56.68
N LYS A 4 -23.13 -23.82 56.44
CA LYS A 4 -22.26 -23.19 55.44
C LYS A 4 -22.77 -23.46 54.05
N LYS A 5 -22.74 -22.46 53.18
CA LYS A 5 -22.67 -22.64 51.74
C LYS A 5 -21.26 -22.28 51.27
N HIS A 6 -20.58 -23.29 50.78
CA HIS A 6 -19.36 -23.19 49.96
C HIS A 6 -19.76 -23.30 48.50
N GLY A 7 -19.05 -22.56 47.66
CA GLY A 7 -18.82 -22.95 46.28
C GLY A 7 -19.34 -21.94 45.27
N GLU A 8 -18.42 -21.21 44.64
CA GLU A 8 -18.37 -21.02 43.21
C GLU A 8 -17.36 -19.90 42.91
N ALA A 9 -16.10 -20.31 42.79
CA ALA A 9 -15.08 -19.49 42.16
C ALA A 9 -14.13 -20.45 41.44
N CYS A 10 -14.45 -20.85 40.23
CA CYS A 10 -13.50 -21.50 39.33
C CYS A 10 -14.03 -21.60 37.89
N HIS A 11 -14.17 -20.51 37.17
CA HIS A 11 -14.38 -20.55 35.71
C HIS A 11 -13.81 -19.34 34.95
N SER A 12 -13.09 -18.41 35.58
CA SER A 12 -12.55 -17.23 34.87
C SER A 12 -11.05 -17.30 34.53
N GLU A 13 -10.28 -18.19 35.14
CA GLU A 13 -8.82 -18.25 34.90
C GLU A 13 -8.42 -19.07 33.66
N GLN A 14 -9.21 -20.05 33.24
CA GLN A 14 -8.88 -20.86 32.05
C GLN A 14 -9.13 -20.18 30.71
N SER A 15 -9.91 -19.10 30.68
CA SER A 15 -10.18 -18.35 29.44
C SER A 15 -9.08 -17.31 29.12
N GLU A 16 -8.39 -16.78 30.12
CA GLU A 16 -7.32 -15.81 29.91
C GLU A 16 -6.01 -16.45 29.46
N GLU A 17 -5.66 -17.63 30.00
CA GLU A 17 -4.45 -18.35 29.58
C GLU A 17 -4.54 -18.85 28.13
N THR A 18 -5.70 -19.24 27.65
CA THR A 18 -5.91 -19.63 26.25
C THR A 18 -5.80 -18.45 25.30
N TRP A 19 -6.24 -17.26 25.69
CA TRP A 19 -6.08 -16.03 24.90
C TRP A 19 -4.63 -15.54 24.84
N PHE A 20 -3.87 -15.71 25.91
CA PHE A 20 -2.43 -15.39 25.95
C PHE A 20 -1.61 -16.38 25.11
N ALA A 21 -1.94 -17.67 25.13
CA ALA A 21 -1.25 -18.69 24.34
C ALA A 21 -1.51 -18.52 22.83
N VAL A 22 -2.74 -18.19 22.42
CA VAL A 22 -3.08 -17.90 21.02
C VAL A 22 -2.42 -16.60 20.55
N ARG A 23 -2.28 -15.61 21.41
CA ARG A 23 -1.58 -14.36 21.08
C ARG A 23 -0.06 -14.54 20.96
N GLN A 24 0.54 -15.44 21.73
CA GLN A 24 1.98 -15.75 21.63
C GLN A 24 2.30 -16.65 20.44
N SER A 25 1.41 -17.53 19.99
CA SER A 25 1.62 -18.35 18.80
C SER A 25 1.61 -17.54 17.49
N HIS A 26 0.96 -16.36 17.47
CA HIS A 26 1.01 -15.41 16.34
C HIS A 26 2.23 -14.47 16.37
N ILE A 27 2.98 -14.42 17.48
CA ILE A 27 4.16 -13.53 17.64
C ILE A 27 5.46 -14.20 17.19
N HIS A 28 5.49 -15.50 16.96
CA HIS A 28 6.72 -16.26 16.66
C HIS A 28 6.75 -16.96 15.29
N ALA A 29 5.95 -16.52 14.33
CA ALA A 29 6.33 -16.74 12.95
C ALA A 29 7.41 -15.68 12.62
N HIS A 30 8.67 -15.97 12.94
CA HIS A 30 9.81 -15.32 12.31
C HIS A 30 9.66 -15.58 10.82
N ALA A 31 9.09 -14.63 10.09
CA ALA A 31 9.12 -14.64 8.64
C ALA A 31 10.59 -14.82 8.27
N SER A 32 10.91 -15.88 7.55
CA SER A 32 12.27 -16.10 7.10
C SER A 32 12.71 -14.88 6.32
N GLN A 33 13.85 -14.27 6.67
CA GLN A 33 14.40 -13.12 5.96
C GLN A 33 14.85 -13.49 4.53
N ILE A 34 14.78 -14.76 4.16
CA ILE A 34 15.16 -15.25 2.84
C ILE A 34 14.14 -16.29 2.37
N LYS A 35 13.73 -16.25 1.10
CA LYS A 35 12.93 -17.30 0.47
C LYS A 35 13.78 -18.51 0.08
N SER A 36 14.99 -18.29 -0.45
CA SER A 36 15.96 -19.36 -0.75
C SER A 36 17.39 -18.82 -0.79
N LYS A 37 18.38 -19.72 -0.59
CA LYS A 37 19.80 -19.37 -0.71
C LYS A 37 20.20 -19.00 -2.15
N ASP A 38 19.56 -19.60 -3.13
CA ASP A 38 19.81 -19.30 -4.55
C ASP A 38 19.36 -17.90 -4.91
N ARG A 39 18.20 -17.45 -4.40
CA ARG A 39 17.69 -16.08 -4.59
C ARG A 39 18.59 -15.04 -3.91
N VAL A 40 19.12 -15.33 -2.74
CA VAL A 40 20.13 -14.47 -2.09
C VAL A 40 21.40 -14.38 -2.92
N SER A 41 21.89 -15.51 -3.44
CA SER A 41 23.13 -15.54 -4.24
C SER A 41 22.99 -14.85 -5.60
N GLN A 42 21.86 -15.05 -6.27
CA GLN A 42 21.65 -14.53 -7.63
C GLN A 42 21.10 -13.11 -7.69
N ARG A 43 20.30 -12.71 -6.70
CA ARG A 43 19.52 -11.47 -6.71
C ARG A 43 19.72 -10.60 -5.46
N GLY A 44 20.49 -11.07 -4.47
CA GLY A 44 20.68 -10.35 -3.20
C GLY A 44 19.40 -10.23 -2.36
N GLU A 45 18.42 -11.10 -2.58
CA GLU A 45 17.10 -11.00 -1.96
C GLU A 45 17.17 -11.33 -0.45
N VAL A 46 17.13 -10.28 0.36
CA VAL A 46 17.03 -10.37 1.82
C VAL A 46 15.95 -9.42 2.30
N PHE A 47 14.93 -9.96 2.95
CA PHE A 47 13.85 -9.14 3.49
C PHE A 47 14.29 -8.42 4.77
N THR A 48 14.02 -7.13 4.83
CA THR A 48 14.28 -6.33 6.02
C THR A 48 13.37 -6.77 7.16
N ALA A 49 13.94 -7.03 8.33
CA ALA A 49 13.17 -7.45 9.50
C ALA A 49 12.22 -6.33 9.97
N GLU A 50 11.08 -6.70 10.53
CA GLU A 50 10.03 -5.76 10.93
C GLU A 50 10.53 -4.68 11.91
N ARG A 51 11.47 -5.03 12.80
CA ARG A 51 12.07 -4.07 13.74
C ARG A 51 12.81 -2.95 13.01
N GLU A 52 13.62 -3.30 12.01
CA GLU A 52 14.39 -2.36 11.19
C GLU A 52 13.45 -1.50 10.33
N VAL A 53 12.43 -2.13 9.71
CA VAL A 53 11.38 -1.41 8.97
C VAL A 53 10.73 -0.34 9.85
N ASN A 54 10.29 -0.70 11.05
CA ASN A 54 9.65 0.24 11.96
C ASN A 54 10.59 1.35 12.40
N ALA A 55 11.87 1.05 12.71
CA ALA A 55 12.86 2.06 13.08
C ALA A 55 13.12 3.06 11.95
N MET A 56 13.18 2.61 10.70
CA MET A 56 13.33 3.49 9.53
C MET A 56 12.08 4.36 9.32
N LEU A 57 10.88 3.79 9.46
CA LEU A 57 9.63 4.52 9.33
C LEU A 57 9.39 5.54 10.45
N ASP A 58 10.01 5.38 11.60
CA ASP A 58 9.95 6.35 12.70
C ASP A 58 10.69 7.65 12.34
N LEU A 59 11.66 7.62 11.43
CA LEU A 59 12.34 8.82 10.91
C LEU A 59 11.41 9.70 10.07
N VAL A 60 10.37 9.10 9.48
CA VAL A 60 9.38 9.78 8.63
C VAL A 60 7.95 9.57 9.17
N ALA A 61 7.82 9.50 10.50
CA ALA A 61 6.56 9.14 11.15
C ALA A 61 5.39 10.04 10.74
N ASN A 62 5.61 11.35 10.60
CA ASN A 62 4.57 12.30 10.21
C ASN A 62 4.01 12.01 8.82
N GLU A 63 4.87 11.61 7.87
CA GLU A 63 4.45 11.25 6.52
C GLU A 63 3.67 9.92 6.52
N CYS A 64 4.03 8.98 7.39
CA CYS A 64 3.31 7.72 7.55
C CYS A 64 1.89 7.90 8.12
N LEU A 65 1.57 9.05 8.73
CA LEU A 65 0.23 9.33 9.27
C LEU A 65 -0.68 10.05 8.25
N ARG A 66 -0.13 10.58 7.18
CA ARG A 66 -0.89 11.27 6.13
C ARG A 66 -1.36 10.27 5.06
N PRO A 67 -2.66 10.20 4.73
CA PRO A 67 -3.16 9.26 3.74
C PRO A 67 -2.58 9.52 2.34
N ASP A 68 -2.33 10.78 2.00
CA ASP A 68 -1.89 11.26 0.70
C ASP A 68 -0.36 11.31 0.52
N SER A 69 0.43 11.19 1.59
CA SER A 69 1.89 11.14 1.47
C SER A 69 2.33 9.89 0.72
N ARG A 70 3.14 10.09 -0.32
CA ARG A 70 3.53 9.05 -1.27
C ARG A 70 4.82 8.36 -0.85
N PHE A 71 4.84 7.05 -1.01
CA PHE A 71 6.00 6.21 -0.73
C PHE A 71 6.29 5.32 -1.92
N LEU A 72 7.52 5.35 -2.39
CA LEU A 72 8.04 4.47 -3.43
C LEU A 72 9.09 3.53 -2.84
N GLU A 73 8.89 2.24 -3.01
CA GLU A 73 9.86 1.20 -2.67
C GLU A 73 10.34 0.52 -3.96
N PRO A 74 11.57 0.83 -4.45
CA PRO A 74 12.05 0.37 -5.74
C PRO A 74 12.51 -1.10 -5.74
N ALA A 75 12.54 -1.75 -4.58
CA ALA A 75 12.80 -3.18 -4.40
C ALA A 75 11.86 -3.70 -3.31
N CYS A 76 10.55 -3.69 -3.60
CA CYS A 76 9.53 -3.83 -2.56
C CYS A 76 9.43 -5.24 -1.96
N GLY A 77 10.03 -6.25 -2.60
CA GLY A 77 9.92 -7.63 -2.16
C GLY A 77 8.46 -8.05 -2.01
N ASP A 78 8.18 -8.76 -0.96
CA ASP A 78 6.82 -9.15 -0.56
C ASP A 78 6.04 -8.05 0.18
N GLY A 79 6.57 -6.80 0.20
CA GLY A 79 5.89 -5.61 0.66
C GLY A 79 6.04 -5.29 2.15
N ASN A 80 7.12 -5.67 2.83
CA ASN A 80 7.31 -5.42 4.27
C ASN A 80 7.20 -3.94 4.64
N PHE A 81 7.91 -3.05 3.91
CA PHE A 81 7.84 -1.60 4.13
C PHE A 81 6.46 -1.04 3.82
N LEU A 82 5.91 -1.36 2.65
CA LEU A 82 4.61 -0.85 2.21
C LEU A 82 3.48 -1.30 3.14
N ALA A 83 3.53 -2.54 3.63
CA ALA A 83 2.58 -3.06 4.61
C ALA A 83 2.64 -2.30 5.95
N ALA A 84 3.84 -2.01 6.45
CA ALA A 84 4.02 -1.25 7.69
C ALA A 84 3.51 0.20 7.54
N ILE A 85 3.80 0.85 6.40
CA ILE A 85 3.28 2.19 6.08
C ILE A 85 1.76 2.17 6.03
N LEU A 86 1.17 1.20 5.30
CA LEU A 86 -0.28 1.08 5.17
C LEU A 86 -0.96 0.91 6.54
N ARG A 87 -0.43 0.05 7.42
CA ARG A 87 -0.97 -0.14 8.78
C ARG A 87 -0.95 1.17 9.58
N ARG A 88 0.12 1.96 9.50
CA ARG A 88 0.24 3.26 10.19
C ARG A 88 -0.82 4.25 9.66
N LYS A 89 -0.97 4.37 8.34
CA LYS A 89 -1.98 5.22 7.70
C LYS A 89 -3.40 4.81 8.09
N LEU A 90 -3.75 3.54 7.98
CA LEU A 90 -5.08 3.04 8.32
C LEU A 90 -5.41 3.19 9.80
N SER A 91 -4.43 2.96 10.69
CA SER A 91 -4.59 3.17 12.13
C SER A 91 -4.92 4.63 12.46
N GLU A 92 -4.23 5.59 11.83
CA GLU A 92 -4.51 7.02 12.01
C GLU A 92 -5.88 7.41 11.44
N LEU A 93 -6.23 6.90 10.26
CA LEU A 93 -7.56 7.11 9.68
C LEU A 93 -8.67 6.55 10.56
N ARG A 94 -8.50 5.35 11.11
CA ARG A 94 -9.45 4.73 12.04
C ARG A 94 -9.64 5.59 13.28
N ARG A 95 -8.55 6.14 13.84
CA ARG A 95 -8.61 7.04 15.01
C ARG A 95 -9.37 8.32 14.68
N LYS A 96 -9.08 8.93 13.53
CA LYS A 96 -9.57 10.24 13.11
C LYS A 96 -11.03 10.19 12.65
N TYR A 97 -11.41 9.15 11.91
CA TYR A 97 -12.73 8.99 11.30
C TYR A 97 -13.59 7.91 11.96
N LYS A 98 -13.40 7.69 13.26
CA LYS A 98 -14.13 6.67 14.05
C LYS A 98 -15.65 6.71 13.88
N LYS A 99 -16.23 7.90 13.65
CA LYS A 99 -17.69 8.13 13.54
C LYS A 99 -18.13 8.40 12.10
N SER A 100 -17.23 8.31 11.11
CA SER A 100 -17.55 8.58 9.71
C SER A 100 -17.00 7.47 8.80
N PRO A 101 -17.75 6.34 8.65
CA PRO A 101 -17.34 5.25 7.75
C PRO A 101 -17.07 5.69 6.32
N ARG A 102 -17.85 6.63 5.80
CA ARG A 102 -17.67 7.18 4.44
C ARG A 102 -16.34 7.93 4.24
N ASP A 103 -15.96 8.75 5.22
CA ASP A 103 -14.67 9.46 5.13
C ASP A 103 -13.51 8.49 5.32
N TYR A 104 -13.65 7.52 6.21
CA TYR A 104 -12.68 6.44 6.36
C TYR A 104 -12.50 5.67 5.04
N GLU A 105 -13.60 5.19 4.44
CA GLU A 105 -13.59 4.46 3.17
C GLU A 105 -12.82 5.23 2.11
N LYS A 106 -13.24 6.46 1.83
CA LYS A 106 -12.65 7.32 0.81
C LYS A 106 -11.14 7.56 1.03
N LEU A 107 -10.76 7.92 2.26
CA LEU A 107 -9.36 8.22 2.57
C LEU A 107 -8.50 6.96 2.70
N SER A 108 -9.09 5.80 2.97
CA SER A 108 -8.38 4.52 2.91
C SER A 108 -8.00 4.14 1.47
N ILE A 109 -8.83 4.49 0.48
CA ILE A 109 -8.50 4.37 -0.95
C ILE A 109 -7.35 5.31 -1.32
N VAL A 110 -7.35 6.55 -0.83
CA VAL A 110 -6.21 7.48 -1.02
C VAL A 110 -4.93 6.90 -0.41
N ALA A 111 -5.03 6.31 0.79
CA ALA A 111 -3.88 5.70 1.46
C ALA A 111 -3.26 4.56 0.65
N ILE A 112 -4.07 3.68 0.04
CA ILE A 112 -3.57 2.65 -0.89
C ILE A 112 -2.94 3.30 -2.14
N GLY A 113 -3.62 4.28 -2.72
CA GLY A 113 -3.18 4.97 -3.94
C GLY A 113 -1.88 5.75 -3.77
N SER A 114 -1.43 5.96 -2.53
CA SER A 114 -0.17 6.64 -2.20
C SER A 114 1.03 5.70 -2.07
N LEU A 115 0.84 4.39 -2.25
CA LEU A 115 1.89 3.37 -2.13
C LEU A 115 2.31 2.88 -3.51
N TYR A 116 3.61 2.89 -3.76
CA TYR A 116 4.24 2.48 -5.03
C TYR A 116 5.33 1.47 -4.74
N GLY A 117 5.39 0.40 -5.53
CA GLY A 117 6.40 -0.64 -5.38
C GLY A 117 6.84 -1.21 -6.73
N VAL A 118 8.11 -1.53 -6.83
CA VAL A 118 8.69 -2.27 -7.96
C VAL A 118 9.42 -3.47 -7.42
N ASP A 119 9.29 -4.60 -8.05
CA ASP A 119 10.15 -5.76 -7.82
C ASP A 119 10.35 -6.54 -9.12
N ILE A 120 11.55 -7.07 -9.31
CA ILE A 120 11.90 -7.84 -10.51
C ILE A 120 11.29 -9.26 -10.47
N MET A 121 10.94 -9.75 -9.28
CA MET A 121 10.38 -11.06 -9.07
C MET A 121 8.85 -11.01 -9.04
N ASN A 122 8.19 -11.61 -10.02
CA ASN A 122 6.74 -11.58 -10.13
C ASN A 122 6.02 -12.18 -8.92
N ASP A 123 6.56 -13.23 -8.30
CA ASP A 123 5.98 -13.84 -7.11
C ASP A 123 6.00 -12.91 -5.89
N ASN A 124 7.02 -12.04 -5.78
CA ASN A 124 7.09 -10.99 -4.75
C ASN A 124 6.01 -9.93 -5.00
N VAL A 125 5.85 -9.49 -6.25
CA VAL A 125 4.82 -8.52 -6.63
C VAL A 125 3.42 -9.02 -6.29
N GLU A 126 3.12 -10.27 -6.66
CA GLU A 126 1.82 -10.88 -6.37
C GLU A 126 1.59 -11.03 -4.85
N GLU A 127 2.61 -11.42 -4.10
CA GLU A 127 2.53 -11.53 -2.65
C GLU A 127 2.37 -10.16 -1.99
N CYS A 128 3.09 -9.13 -2.46
CA CYS A 128 2.96 -7.75 -2.02
C CYS A 128 1.52 -7.23 -2.26
N ARG A 129 0.99 -7.39 -3.48
CA ARG A 129 -0.38 -7.00 -3.84
C ARG A 129 -1.40 -7.65 -2.91
N LYS A 130 -1.31 -8.97 -2.74
CA LYS A 130 -2.20 -9.74 -1.86
C LYS A 130 -2.11 -9.29 -0.42
N ARG A 131 -0.92 -9.05 0.08
CA ARG A 131 -0.67 -8.59 1.46
C ARG A 131 -1.28 -7.21 1.70
N LEU A 132 -1.03 -6.25 0.80
CA LEU A 132 -1.59 -4.90 0.92
C LEU A 132 -3.11 -4.92 0.87
N PHE A 133 -3.69 -5.68 -0.05
CA PHE A 133 -5.14 -5.83 -0.15
C PHE A 133 -5.74 -6.44 1.12
N ASN A 134 -5.16 -7.51 1.64
CA ASN A 134 -5.66 -8.18 2.84
C ASN A 134 -5.65 -7.23 4.06
N ILE A 135 -4.54 -6.52 4.29
CA ILE A 135 -4.42 -5.53 5.37
C ILE A 135 -5.51 -4.47 5.25
N TRP A 136 -5.67 -3.93 4.06
CA TRP A 136 -6.68 -2.90 3.82
C TRP A 136 -8.10 -3.45 3.99
N ASN A 137 -8.41 -4.61 3.42
CA ASN A 137 -9.75 -5.21 3.44
C ASN A 137 -10.20 -5.62 4.85
N GLU A 138 -9.28 -6.13 5.68
CA GLU A 138 -9.54 -6.42 7.08
C GLU A 138 -9.93 -5.15 7.85
N GLU A 139 -9.14 -4.10 7.75
CA GLU A 139 -9.40 -2.81 8.41
C GLU A 139 -10.65 -2.12 7.85
N TYR A 140 -10.85 -2.14 6.54
CA TYR A 140 -12.03 -1.59 5.87
C TYR A 140 -13.31 -2.28 6.33
N THR A 141 -13.33 -3.61 6.31
CA THR A 141 -14.50 -4.40 6.73
C THR A 141 -14.80 -4.21 8.21
N ALA A 142 -13.77 -4.20 9.06
CA ALA A 142 -13.94 -4.00 10.50
C ALA A 142 -14.48 -2.60 10.84
N HIS A 143 -14.08 -1.56 10.08
CA HIS A 143 -14.50 -0.19 10.32
C HIS A 143 -15.85 0.14 9.69
N CYS A 144 -16.06 -0.20 8.42
CA CYS A 144 -17.26 0.15 7.66
C CYS A 144 -18.43 -0.82 7.90
N LYS A 145 -18.17 -2.06 8.30
CA LYS A 145 -19.20 -3.07 8.62
C LYS A 145 -20.25 -3.22 7.50
N ALA A 146 -21.51 -2.92 7.80
CA ALA A 146 -22.62 -3.00 6.84
C ALA A 146 -22.50 -1.96 5.70
N ASP A 147 -21.72 -0.91 5.88
CA ASP A 147 -21.43 0.11 4.85
C ASP A 147 -20.20 -0.26 3.99
N SER A 148 -19.75 -1.51 4.02
CA SER A 148 -18.67 -1.99 3.16
C SER A 148 -19.21 -2.53 1.83
N PHE A 149 -18.59 -2.12 0.69
CA PHE A 149 -19.06 -2.42 -0.66
C PHE A 149 -18.00 -3.17 -1.47
N ASP A 150 -18.43 -4.09 -2.33
CA ASP A 150 -17.55 -4.86 -3.21
C ASP A 150 -16.91 -3.96 -4.30
N GLU A 151 -17.66 -2.99 -4.81
CA GLU A 151 -17.12 -1.96 -5.72
C GLU A 151 -15.89 -1.25 -5.14
N THR A 152 -15.87 -0.96 -3.84
CA THR A 152 -14.71 -0.35 -3.16
C THR A 152 -13.54 -1.33 -3.06
N ARG A 153 -13.82 -2.63 -2.90
CA ARG A 153 -12.79 -3.70 -2.91
C ARG A 153 -12.17 -3.86 -4.29
N GLU A 154 -12.98 -3.83 -5.33
CA GLU A 154 -12.51 -3.87 -6.73
C GLU A 154 -11.65 -2.66 -7.05
N ALA A 155 -12.07 -1.46 -6.64
CA ALA A 155 -11.28 -0.24 -6.79
C ALA A 155 -9.92 -0.34 -6.06
N ALA A 156 -9.90 -0.87 -4.83
CA ALA A 156 -8.68 -1.07 -4.07
C ALA A 156 -7.72 -2.05 -4.76
N GLN A 157 -8.22 -3.19 -5.24
CA GLN A 157 -7.44 -4.17 -5.98
C GLN A 157 -6.86 -3.57 -7.25
N PHE A 158 -7.67 -2.83 -7.99
CA PHE A 158 -7.25 -2.15 -9.21
C PHE A 158 -6.11 -1.16 -8.94
N ILE A 159 -6.26 -0.28 -7.94
CA ILE A 159 -5.23 0.70 -7.55
C ILE A 159 -3.92 0.00 -7.18
N ILE A 160 -3.99 -1.04 -6.36
CA ILE A 160 -2.81 -1.83 -5.97
C ILE A 160 -2.14 -2.43 -7.21
N SER A 161 -2.90 -3.00 -8.14
CA SER A 161 -2.36 -3.60 -9.37
C SER A 161 -1.64 -2.59 -10.27
N ARG A 162 -2.07 -1.33 -10.23
CA ARG A 162 -1.48 -0.23 -11.01
C ARG A 162 -0.22 0.36 -10.39
N ASN A 163 -0.03 0.20 -9.09
CA ASN A 163 1.04 0.86 -8.35
C ASN A 163 2.11 -0.12 -7.79
N ILE A 164 1.84 -1.43 -7.81
CA ILE A 164 2.83 -2.46 -7.47
C ILE A 164 3.17 -3.21 -8.75
N ILE A 165 4.35 -2.96 -9.30
CA ILE A 165 4.69 -3.30 -10.69
C ILE A 165 5.84 -4.31 -10.74
N ASN A 166 5.70 -5.32 -11.60
CA ASN A 166 6.78 -6.23 -11.92
C ASN A 166 7.72 -5.54 -12.93
N GLY A 167 8.91 -5.17 -12.48
CA GLY A 167 9.83 -4.38 -13.26
C GLY A 167 11.21 -4.30 -12.64
N ASN A 168 12.12 -3.75 -13.43
CA ASN A 168 13.49 -3.47 -13.03
C ASN A 168 13.65 -1.97 -12.78
N ALA A 169 13.77 -1.58 -11.50
CA ALA A 169 13.88 -0.19 -11.11
C ALA A 169 15.20 0.47 -11.56
N LEU A 170 16.22 -0.32 -11.97
CA LEU A 170 17.48 0.23 -12.49
C LEU A 170 17.36 0.62 -13.96
N THR A 171 16.63 -0.17 -14.75
CA THR A 171 16.40 0.09 -16.18
C THR A 171 15.11 0.86 -16.44
N LEU A 172 14.23 0.96 -15.43
CA LEU A 172 12.91 1.61 -15.48
C LEU A 172 11.91 0.91 -16.41
N MET A 173 12.18 -0.37 -16.73
CA MET A 173 11.37 -1.19 -17.64
C MET A 173 10.61 -2.28 -16.90
N CYS A 174 9.43 -2.63 -17.41
CA CYS A 174 8.76 -3.85 -17.00
C CYS A 174 9.60 -5.08 -17.40
N VAL A 175 9.45 -6.17 -16.67
CA VAL A 175 10.14 -7.43 -16.97
C VAL A 175 9.17 -8.52 -17.42
N ASP A 176 9.70 -9.49 -18.18
CA ASP A 176 8.98 -10.71 -18.57
C ASP A 176 8.96 -11.75 -17.42
N ALA A 177 8.40 -12.92 -17.70
CA ALA A 177 8.30 -14.01 -16.72
C ALA A 177 9.68 -14.56 -16.28
N GLU A 178 10.70 -14.42 -17.10
CA GLU A 178 12.08 -14.82 -16.86
C GLU A 178 12.87 -13.73 -16.10
N GLY A 179 12.30 -12.52 -15.96
CA GLY A 179 12.91 -11.38 -15.29
C GLY A 179 13.84 -10.56 -16.21
N ASN A 180 13.70 -10.67 -17.53
CA ASN A 180 14.42 -9.84 -18.50
C ASN A 180 13.62 -8.57 -18.79
N ASP A 181 14.32 -7.49 -19.06
CA ASP A 181 13.70 -6.22 -19.44
C ASP A 181 12.89 -6.35 -20.72
N THR A 182 11.68 -5.83 -20.70
CA THR A 182 10.84 -5.67 -21.90
C THR A 182 11.05 -4.28 -22.51
N THR A 183 10.33 -3.98 -23.59
CA THR A 183 10.29 -2.63 -24.19
C THR A 183 9.28 -1.71 -23.52
N ALA A 184 8.46 -2.23 -22.59
CA ALA A 184 7.44 -1.46 -21.89
C ALA A 184 8.04 -0.74 -20.68
N PRO A 185 7.91 0.59 -20.56
CA PRO A 185 8.36 1.31 -19.38
C PRO A 185 7.48 0.99 -18.17
N ILE A 186 8.05 1.13 -16.97
CA ILE A 186 7.27 1.11 -15.73
C ILE A 186 6.39 2.37 -15.71
N VAL A 187 5.07 2.17 -15.58
CA VAL A 187 4.07 3.24 -15.50
C VAL A 187 3.35 3.17 -14.18
N PHE A 188 3.37 4.25 -13.42
CA PHE A 188 2.60 4.43 -12.20
C PHE A 188 1.37 5.29 -12.43
N SER A 189 0.34 5.04 -11.65
CA SER A 189 -0.87 5.86 -11.59
C SER A 189 -0.86 6.72 -10.32
N GLU A 190 -0.94 8.02 -10.49
CA GLU A 190 -1.19 8.96 -9.40
C GLU A 190 -2.70 9.08 -9.17
N TRP A 191 -3.11 9.05 -7.91
CA TRP A 191 -4.51 9.07 -7.49
C TRP A 191 -4.79 10.29 -6.64
N THR A 192 -5.51 11.26 -7.19
CA THR A 192 -5.85 12.51 -6.52
C THR A 192 -7.35 12.61 -6.31
N LEU A 193 -7.78 12.77 -5.06
CA LEU A 193 -9.17 12.99 -4.73
C LEU A 193 -9.58 14.42 -5.11
N ILE A 194 -10.62 14.54 -5.94
CA ILE A 194 -11.19 15.82 -6.36
C ILE A 194 -12.57 15.97 -5.71
N GLY A 195 -12.73 17.01 -4.89
CA GLY A 195 -13.97 17.23 -4.16
C GLY A 195 -14.30 16.10 -3.20
N SER A 196 -15.56 15.66 -3.16
CA SER A 196 -16.04 14.71 -2.15
C SER A 196 -15.99 13.24 -2.60
N THR A 197 -16.09 12.97 -3.92
CA THR A 197 -16.27 11.59 -4.42
C THR A 197 -15.54 11.28 -5.71
N GLN A 198 -14.96 12.29 -6.37
CA GLN A 198 -14.24 12.09 -7.63
C GLN A 198 -12.78 11.76 -7.35
N MET A 199 -12.23 10.82 -8.12
CA MET A 199 -10.84 10.44 -8.13
C MET A 199 -10.26 10.72 -9.51
N GLN A 200 -9.21 11.51 -9.58
CA GLN A 200 -8.39 11.67 -10.77
C GLN A 200 -7.27 10.64 -10.75
N ARG A 201 -7.13 9.91 -11.83
CA ARG A 201 -5.96 9.09 -12.14
C ARG A 201 -5.12 9.84 -13.17
N SER A 202 -3.82 9.92 -12.95
CA SER A 202 -2.84 10.43 -13.91
C SER A 202 -1.71 9.42 -14.03
N ASP A 203 -1.44 8.94 -15.26
CA ASP A 203 -0.40 7.93 -15.51
C ASP A 203 0.90 8.60 -15.96
N TYR A 204 2.04 8.18 -15.36
CA TYR A 204 3.38 8.67 -15.64
C TYR A 204 4.35 7.50 -15.78
N THR A 205 5.35 7.62 -16.63
CA THR A 205 6.48 6.67 -16.57
C THR A 205 7.33 6.92 -15.32
N MET A 206 7.96 5.87 -14.80
CA MET A 206 8.90 6.01 -13.69
C MET A 206 10.08 6.91 -14.08
N ALA A 207 10.50 6.89 -15.36
CA ALA A 207 11.54 7.75 -15.88
C ALA A 207 11.18 9.24 -15.77
N ASP A 208 9.96 9.62 -16.19
CA ASP A 208 9.48 11.00 -16.11
C ASP A 208 9.45 11.49 -14.67
N LEU A 209 9.00 10.65 -13.73
CA LEU A 209 8.95 10.98 -12.31
C LEU A 209 10.33 11.24 -11.71
N LEU A 210 11.37 10.52 -12.14
CA LEU A 210 12.74 10.69 -11.65
C LEU A 210 13.41 11.91 -12.27
N LEU A 211 13.21 12.18 -13.57
CA LEU A 211 13.80 13.31 -14.27
C LEU A 211 13.26 14.66 -13.78
N HIS A 212 11.96 14.76 -13.51
CA HIS A 212 11.37 16.01 -13.02
C HIS A 212 11.76 16.39 -11.59
N ASN A 213 12.24 15.44 -10.78
CA ASN A 213 12.74 15.74 -9.45
C ASN A 213 14.07 16.47 -9.42
N ASP A 214 14.88 16.41 -10.48
CA ASP A 214 16.19 17.10 -10.52
C ASP A 214 16.03 18.62 -10.73
N THR A 215 14.92 19.09 -11.27
CA THR A 215 14.68 20.51 -11.53
C THR A 215 14.09 21.26 -10.33
N SER A 216 13.52 20.56 -9.33
CA SER A 216 12.85 21.17 -8.17
C SER A 216 13.75 21.35 -6.92
N LYS A 217 15.06 21.31 -7.06
CA LYS A 217 16.04 21.46 -5.95
C LYS A 217 16.03 22.82 -5.22
N LYS A 218 15.02 23.68 -5.39
CA LYS A 218 15.01 25.01 -4.73
C LYS A 218 14.29 25.07 -3.41
N ASP A 219 13.42 24.13 -3.08
CA ASP A 219 12.73 24.13 -1.78
C ASP A 219 12.78 22.74 -1.16
N GLY A 220 13.45 22.66 -0.03
CA GLY A 220 13.75 21.40 0.67
C GLY A 220 12.53 20.48 0.85
N MET A 221 12.71 19.23 0.45
CA MET A 221 11.73 18.16 0.49
C MET A 221 10.60 18.31 -0.53
N GLY A 222 10.98 18.37 -1.82
CA GLY A 222 10.07 18.38 -2.95
C GLY A 222 9.22 17.11 -2.98
N ASN A 223 7.93 17.32 -3.07
CA ASN A 223 6.94 16.28 -3.31
C ASN A 223 7.34 15.51 -4.58
N LEU A 224 7.75 14.24 -4.47
CA LEU A 224 8.28 13.40 -5.56
C LEU A 224 7.37 13.37 -6.81
N PHE A 225 6.11 13.79 -6.66
CA PHE A 225 5.08 13.77 -7.69
C PHE A 225 4.35 15.12 -7.86
N ALA A 226 4.84 16.21 -7.27
CA ALA A 226 4.23 17.53 -7.46
C ALA A 226 4.86 18.23 -8.67
N LEU A 227 4.23 18.12 -9.82
CA LEU A 227 4.46 19.04 -10.92
C LEU A 227 3.82 20.39 -10.57
N THR A 228 4.52 21.50 -10.78
CA THR A 228 3.91 22.84 -10.73
C THR A 228 2.92 22.98 -11.87
N GLU A 229 1.95 23.93 -11.77
CA GLU A 229 1.01 24.19 -12.87
C GLU A 229 1.76 24.61 -14.14
N GLU A 230 2.87 25.34 -14.04
CA GLU A 230 3.74 25.72 -15.17
C GLU A 230 4.42 24.49 -15.81
N GLN A 231 4.86 23.52 -15.00
CA GLN A 231 5.44 22.25 -15.51
C GLN A 231 4.39 21.34 -16.14
N LYS A 232 3.13 21.49 -15.75
CA LYS A 232 2.00 20.84 -16.41
C LYS A 232 1.70 21.46 -17.79
N GLU A 233 1.98 22.75 -17.98
CA GLU A 233 1.85 23.44 -19.25
C GLU A 233 3.05 23.23 -20.18
N GLU A 234 4.28 23.01 -19.66
CA GLU A 234 5.48 22.76 -20.45
C GLU A 234 5.72 21.28 -20.83
N GLY A 235 4.73 20.39 -20.60
CA GLY A 235 4.75 19.04 -21.13
C GLY A 235 5.43 18.00 -20.25
N GLY A 236 5.18 18.02 -18.95
CA GLY A 236 5.26 16.79 -18.15
C GLY A 236 4.33 15.78 -18.80
N ILE A 237 4.90 14.75 -19.44
CA ILE A 237 4.17 13.83 -20.32
C ILE A 237 3.21 13.00 -19.50
N PHE A 238 1.99 13.50 -19.30
CA PHE A 238 0.87 12.66 -18.91
C PHE A 238 0.63 11.65 -20.03
N LEU A 239 0.81 10.39 -19.75
CA LEU A 239 0.36 9.37 -20.69
C LEU A 239 -1.15 9.39 -20.81
N ARG A 240 -1.85 9.56 -19.69
CA ARG A 240 -3.33 9.54 -19.64
C ARG A 240 -3.84 10.22 -18.37
N ARG A 241 -5.03 10.81 -18.45
CA ARG A 241 -5.76 11.35 -17.30
C ARG A 241 -7.23 10.93 -17.35
N TYR A 242 -7.73 10.44 -16.21
CA TYR A 242 -9.12 10.01 -16.05
C TYR A 242 -9.70 10.59 -14.76
N ILE A 243 -10.99 10.93 -14.78
CA ILE A 243 -11.73 11.39 -13.61
C ILE A 243 -12.99 10.54 -13.50
N THR A 244 -13.15 9.86 -12.36
CA THR A 244 -14.31 9.02 -12.09
C THR A 244 -14.64 8.99 -10.59
N HIS A 245 -15.74 8.35 -10.22
CA HIS A 245 -16.04 8.10 -8.81
C HIS A 245 -14.97 7.16 -8.20
N TYR A 246 -14.50 7.43 -6.97
CA TYR A 246 -13.40 6.66 -6.35
C TYR A 246 -13.67 5.15 -6.21
N LYS A 247 -14.94 4.71 -6.20
CA LYS A 247 -15.33 3.29 -6.20
C LYS A 247 -15.32 2.64 -7.59
N ARG A 248 -15.15 3.40 -8.65
CA ARG A 248 -15.29 2.96 -10.04
C ARG A 248 -14.04 3.26 -10.89
N VAL A 249 -12.90 3.34 -10.23
CA VAL A 249 -11.63 3.64 -10.92
C VAL A 249 -11.20 2.50 -11.87
N GLN A 250 -11.67 1.28 -11.63
CA GLN A 250 -11.43 0.11 -12.47
C GLN A 250 -12.19 0.16 -13.81
N ASP A 251 -13.26 0.92 -13.93
CA ASP A 251 -14.12 0.95 -15.14
C ASP A 251 -13.38 1.49 -16.37
N TYR A 252 -12.24 2.17 -16.19
CA TYR A 252 -11.50 2.81 -17.27
C TYR A 252 -10.41 1.94 -17.94
N GLU A 253 -10.28 0.68 -17.59
CA GLU A 253 -9.41 -0.24 -18.34
C GLU A 253 -9.99 -0.65 -19.71
N GLY A 254 -11.32 -0.54 -19.88
CA GLY A 254 -12.02 -0.98 -21.09
C GLY A 254 -11.87 -0.08 -22.32
N HIS A 255 -11.31 1.12 -22.17
CA HIS A 255 -11.16 2.08 -23.31
C HIS A 255 -9.69 2.17 -23.77
N ARG A 256 -9.06 1.02 -24.07
CA ARG A 256 -7.67 0.98 -24.52
C ARG A 256 -7.44 1.46 -25.96
N ASP A 257 -8.46 1.58 -26.78
CA ASP A 257 -8.30 1.62 -28.23
C ASP A 257 -9.06 2.73 -28.95
N GLU A 258 -9.04 3.97 -28.44
CA GLU A 258 -9.48 5.11 -29.26
C GLU A 258 -8.58 6.33 -29.01
N LEU A 259 -7.34 6.28 -29.55
CA LEU A 259 -6.56 7.43 -30.00
C LEU A 259 -5.62 7.00 -31.12
#